data_11aa82c6d6e5915fdb6ab8d94cd1faf4
#
_entry.id   11aa82c6d6e5915fdb6ab8d94cd1faf4
#
_cell.length_a   1.000
_cell.length_b   1.000
_cell.length_c   1.000
_cell.angle_alpha   90.00
_cell.angle_beta   90.00
_cell.angle_gamma   90.00
#
_symmetry.space_group_name_H-M   'P 1'
#
loop_
_entity.id
_entity.type
_entity.pdbx_description
1 polymer ?
#
loop_
_entity_poly.entity_id
_entity_poly.type
_entity_poly.pdbx_seq_one_letter_code
_entity_poly.pdbx_strand_id
1 'polypeptide(L)'
;MLGSSYTGCNYLRIRLPAWHNGFLTDKSSLKSNKDSIQKIREEMMASDVIVLHRPETPEYHKLAILAKRNGSKLVMDNDDTFLIDDNHPLANITPEAQQLMLKERQESIETFLEHCDLVTTTTETLAKEYRKINNNVVVLPNCVDPDDWEEPLHNETDKVRIGMTNSAAFEYDFLHIKSLIKKLGKRKDVEFVLFGLGDARHRKENLNINKLFKAEYAFWDKVAKEHQPWVHIYDYMETLNNLKLDIMLIPRKDNYFNRCKSNVKFLEASMCEIPVIAQSFDNAPYEEITPDIGRLVKDNKDWEKTIEELIQDKQLRRQLGKNAREYVLKNYDINNHAHKWADTYQKLFI
;
A
#
# COMPACT_ATOMS: atom_id res chain seq x y z
N MET A 1 -7.21 -9.05 16.35
CA MET A 1 -6.40 -8.13 15.54
C MET A 1 -7.20 -6.85 15.25
N LEU A 2 -6.63 -5.68 15.45
CA LEU A 2 -7.32 -4.39 15.35
C LEU A 2 -6.57 -3.45 14.40
N GLY A 3 -7.28 -2.80 13.51
CA GLY A 3 -6.73 -1.83 12.57
C GLY A 3 -7.52 -0.52 12.53
N SER A 4 -6.86 0.57 12.17
CA SER A 4 -7.38 1.94 12.31
C SER A 4 -8.48 2.35 11.32
N SER A 5 -8.70 1.62 10.22
CA SER A 5 -9.68 2.00 9.19
C SER A 5 -9.90 0.89 8.15
N TYR A 6 -10.96 1.03 7.33
CA TYR A 6 -11.24 0.19 6.16
C TYR A 6 -10.37 0.60 4.95
N THR A 7 -9.07 0.47 5.09
CA THR A 7 -8.09 0.77 4.02
C THR A 7 -7.50 -0.50 3.45
N GLY A 8 -6.88 -0.41 2.27
CA GLY A 8 -6.13 -1.52 1.67
C GLY A 8 -5.04 -2.07 2.60
N CYS A 9 -4.35 -1.17 3.33
CA CYS A 9 -3.34 -1.59 4.30
C CYS A 9 -3.95 -2.43 5.44
N ASN A 10 -5.07 -1.99 6.01
CA ASN A 10 -5.76 -2.75 7.05
C ASN A 10 -6.26 -4.10 6.53
N TYR A 11 -6.78 -4.11 5.31
CA TYR A 11 -7.21 -5.34 4.66
C TYR A 11 -6.05 -6.35 4.58
N LEU A 12 -4.94 -5.96 3.97
CA LEU A 12 -3.79 -6.83 3.74
C LEU A 12 -3.07 -7.25 5.04
N ARG A 13 -3.00 -6.34 6.04
CA ARG A 13 -2.20 -6.58 7.25
C ARG A 13 -2.98 -7.23 8.38
N ILE A 14 -4.27 -6.96 8.47
CA ILE A 14 -5.09 -7.39 9.60
C ILE A 14 -6.16 -8.38 9.17
N ARG A 15 -7.03 -8.00 8.21
CA ARG A 15 -8.22 -8.80 7.91
C ARG A 15 -7.88 -10.07 7.19
N LEU A 16 -7.10 -9.97 6.14
CA LEU A 16 -6.73 -11.12 5.32
C LEU A 16 -5.99 -12.20 6.15
N PRO A 17 -4.90 -11.89 6.87
CA PRO A 17 -4.27 -12.90 7.72
C PRO A 17 -5.16 -13.41 8.84
N ALA A 18 -6.03 -12.56 9.40
CA ALA A 18 -6.92 -12.98 10.48
C ALA A 18 -7.98 -13.96 10.01
N TRP A 19 -8.59 -13.73 8.85
CA TRP A 19 -9.61 -14.62 8.29
C TRP A 19 -9.04 -16.00 7.99
N HIS A 20 -7.88 -16.08 7.38
CA HIS A 20 -7.21 -17.35 7.07
C HIS A 20 -6.68 -18.11 8.29
N ASN A 21 -6.51 -17.44 9.43
CA ASN A 21 -6.10 -18.10 10.69
C ASN A 21 -7.25 -18.24 11.71
N GLY A 22 -8.45 -17.77 11.42
CA GLY A 22 -9.56 -17.77 12.38
C GLY A 22 -9.37 -16.81 13.55
N PHE A 23 -8.54 -15.75 13.41
CA PHE A 23 -8.35 -14.76 14.45
C PHE A 23 -9.53 -13.78 14.51
N LEU A 24 -9.82 -13.28 15.70
CA LEU A 24 -10.82 -12.24 15.87
C LEU A 24 -10.35 -10.92 15.26
N THR A 25 -11.22 -10.28 14.49
CA THR A 25 -10.99 -8.92 14.00
C THR A 25 -12.18 -8.04 14.37
N ASP A 26 -11.91 -6.77 14.68
CA ASP A 26 -12.99 -5.79 14.81
C ASP A 26 -13.62 -5.52 13.43
N LYS A 27 -14.96 -5.60 13.39
CA LYS A 27 -15.76 -5.26 12.20
C LYS A 27 -16.07 -3.76 12.11
N SER A 28 -15.86 -3.01 13.21
CA SER A 28 -16.09 -1.58 13.27
C SER A 28 -14.80 -0.79 13.03
N SER A 29 -14.89 0.35 12.36
CA SER A 29 -13.79 1.32 12.41
C SER A 29 -13.66 1.82 13.84
N LEU A 30 -12.43 1.97 14.32
CA LEU A 30 -12.11 2.52 15.65
C LEU A 30 -12.64 3.95 15.90
N LYS A 31 -13.42 4.52 14.97
CA LYS A 31 -14.17 5.79 15.11
C LYS A 31 -15.57 5.50 15.65
N SER A 32 -15.67 5.01 16.88
CA SER A 32 -16.97 4.56 17.34
C SER A 32 -17.36 5.15 18.69
N ASN A 33 -18.65 5.02 18.98
CA ASN A 33 -19.30 5.45 20.21
C ASN A 33 -18.76 4.71 21.45
N LYS A 34 -19.14 5.13 22.65
CA LYS A 34 -18.67 4.57 23.94
C LYS A 34 -18.87 3.05 24.05
N ASP A 35 -19.93 2.50 23.47
CA ASP A 35 -20.25 1.07 23.53
C ASP A 35 -19.23 0.21 22.78
N SER A 36 -18.70 0.72 21.66
CA SER A 36 -17.64 0.05 20.90
C SER A 36 -16.30 0.03 21.64
N ILE A 37 -15.98 1.10 22.37
CA ILE A 37 -14.72 1.14 23.16
C ILE A 37 -14.78 0.15 24.31
N GLN A 38 -15.93 0.01 24.97
CA GLN A 38 -16.10 -0.96 26.05
C GLN A 38 -15.96 -2.39 25.52
N LYS A 39 -16.59 -2.70 24.39
CA LYS A 39 -16.47 -4.02 23.75
C LYS A 39 -15.02 -4.34 23.36
N ILE A 40 -14.33 -3.40 22.72
CA ILE A 40 -12.91 -3.55 22.35
C ILE A 40 -12.05 -3.81 23.59
N ARG A 41 -12.32 -3.10 24.69
CA ARG A 41 -11.63 -3.32 25.96
C ARG A 41 -11.84 -4.73 26.48
N GLU A 42 -13.08 -5.23 26.48
CA GLU A 42 -13.42 -6.58 26.95
C GLU A 42 -12.72 -7.64 26.07
N GLU A 43 -12.75 -7.49 24.76
CA GLU A 43 -12.06 -8.37 23.81
C GLU A 43 -10.54 -8.36 24.01
N MET A 44 -9.93 -7.18 24.18
CA MET A 44 -8.48 -7.07 24.46
C MET A 44 -8.11 -7.79 25.77
N MET A 45 -8.91 -7.61 26.83
CA MET A 45 -8.66 -8.21 28.14
C MET A 45 -8.82 -9.73 28.15
N ALA A 46 -9.58 -10.28 27.21
CA ALA A 46 -9.82 -11.71 27.05
C ALA A 46 -8.88 -12.38 26.03
N SER A 47 -7.99 -11.61 25.38
CA SER A 47 -7.13 -12.10 24.31
C SER A 47 -5.74 -12.46 24.81
N ASP A 48 -5.17 -13.57 24.38
CA ASP A 48 -3.78 -13.96 24.66
C ASP A 48 -2.78 -13.10 23.87
N VAL A 49 -3.14 -12.72 22.65
CA VAL A 49 -2.34 -11.87 21.77
C VAL A 49 -3.17 -10.71 21.24
N ILE A 50 -2.67 -9.50 21.37
CA ILE A 50 -3.28 -8.28 20.81
C ILE A 50 -2.37 -7.76 19.71
N VAL A 51 -2.90 -7.66 18.49
CA VAL A 51 -2.21 -7.09 17.35
C VAL A 51 -2.85 -5.76 16.99
N LEU A 52 -2.09 -4.68 17.04
CA LEU A 52 -2.53 -3.35 16.65
C LEU A 52 -1.79 -2.91 15.38
N HIS A 53 -2.55 -2.60 14.33
CA HIS A 53 -2.01 -2.06 13.09
C HIS A 53 -2.07 -0.53 13.10
N ARG A 54 -0.92 0.12 12.86
CA ARG A 54 -0.78 1.58 12.85
C ARG A 54 -1.47 2.23 14.06
N PRO A 55 -1.09 1.88 15.29
CA PRO A 55 -1.74 2.42 16.49
C PRO A 55 -1.36 3.88 16.68
N GLU A 56 -2.15 4.79 16.12
CA GLU A 56 -1.90 6.24 16.16
C GLU A 56 -2.60 6.93 17.33
N THR A 57 -3.49 6.22 18.03
CA THR A 57 -4.37 6.80 19.06
C THR A 57 -3.87 6.42 20.46
N PRO A 58 -3.47 7.38 21.32
CA PRO A 58 -2.96 7.11 22.67
C PRO A 58 -3.90 6.30 23.56
N GLU A 59 -5.21 6.38 23.35
CA GLU A 59 -6.21 5.61 24.10
C GLU A 59 -6.05 4.11 23.86
N TYR A 60 -5.75 3.69 22.64
CA TYR A 60 -5.50 2.27 22.33
C TYR A 60 -4.18 1.78 22.91
N HIS A 61 -3.14 2.65 22.95
CA HIS A 61 -1.89 2.33 23.63
C HIS A 61 -2.15 2.01 25.10
N LYS A 62 -2.93 2.84 25.81
CA LYS A 62 -3.26 2.62 27.23
C LYS A 62 -4.02 1.32 27.45
N LEU A 63 -5.01 1.01 26.63
CA LEU A 63 -5.78 -0.22 26.71
C LEU A 63 -4.91 -1.45 26.43
N ALA A 64 -4.07 -1.41 25.41
CA ALA A 64 -3.17 -2.50 25.04
C ALA A 64 -2.12 -2.76 26.14
N ILE A 65 -1.53 -1.70 26.70
CA ILE A 65 -0.58 -1.82 27.83
C ILE A 65 -1.27 -2.37 29.08
N LEU A 66 -2.52 -2.00 29.33
CA LEU A 66 -3.30 -2.56 30.43
C LEU A 66 -3.55 -4.05 30.24
N ALA A 67 -3.94 -4.48 29.04
CA ALA A 67 -4.13 -5.88 28.72
C ALA A 67 -2.80 -6.68 28.82
N LYS A 68 -1.69 -6.11 28.39
CA LYS A 68 -0.36 -6.70 28.57
C LYS A 68 -0.03 -6.93 30.06
N ARG A 69 -0.37 -5.99 30.93
CA ARG A 69 -0.20 -6.15 32.39
C ARG A 69 -1.05 -7.28 32.96
N ASN A 70 -2.14 -7.66 32.28
CA ASN A 70 -2.99 -8.80 32.64
C ASN A 70 -2.56 -10.11 31.95
N GLY A 71 -1.43 -10.14 31.27
CA GLY A 71 -0.84 -11.36 30.70
C GLY A 71 -0.89 -11.48 29.20
N SER A 72 -1.60 -10.60 28.48
CA SER A 72 -1.63 -10.62 27.01
C SER A 72 -0.27 -10.28 26.41
N LYS A 73 0.05 -10.86 25.26
CA LYS A 73 1.18 -10.45 24.42
C LYS A 73 0.78 -9.31 23.50
N LEU A 74 1.64 -8.31 23.38
CA LEU A 74 1.37 -7.12 22.57
C LEU A 74 2.21 -7.10 21.31
N VAL A 75 1.54 -7.04 20.16
CA VAL A 75 2.16 -6.97 18.84
C VAL A 75 1.76 -5.67 18.15
N MET A 76 2.73 -4.96 17.61
CA MET A 76 2.49 -3.87 16.66
C MET A 76 2.71 -4.39 15.26
N ASP A 77 1.73 -4.21 14.37
CA ASP A 77 1.90 -4.40 12.93
C ASP A 77 1.96 -3.04 12.23
N ASN A 78 2.97 -2.82 11.39
CA ASN A 78 3.07 -1.59 10.63
C ASN A 78 3.72 -1.83 9.26
N ASP A 79 3.11 -1.27 8.21
CA ASP A 79 3.50 -1.38 6.81
C ASP A 79 4.09 -0.10 6.23
N ASP A 80 4.35 0.90 7.09
CA ASP A 80 4.88 2.20 6.69
C ASP A 80 5.94 2.71 7.67
N THR A 81 6.82 3.62 7.22
CA THR A 81 7.73 4.31 8.13
C THR A 81 6.98 5.29 9.03
N PHE A 82 7.37 5.36 10.29
CA PHE A 82 6.90 6.40 11.20
C PHE A 82 7.83 7.62 11.22
N LEU A 83 9.01 7.51 10.62
CA LEU A 83 9.95 8.61 10.53
C LEU A 83 9.47 9.63 9.47
N ILE A 84 9.38 10.88 9.88
CA ILE A 84 8.98 11.99 9.03
C ILE A 84 10.19 12.89 8.84
N ASP A 85 10.98 12.59 7.82
CA ASP A 85 12.08 13.44 7.37
C ASP A 85 11.63 14.49 6.33
N ASP A 86 12.51 15.38 5.92
CA ASP A 86 12.21 16.43 4.93
C ASP A 86 11.76 15.89 3.57
N ASN A 87 12.02 14.62 3.28
CA ASN A 87 11.61 13.94 2.05
C ASN A 87 10.31 13.15 2.20
N HIS A 88 9.77 13.07 3.42
CA HIS A 88 8.49 12.43 3.64
C HIS A 88 7.37 13.25 2.98
N PRO A 89 6.40 12.62 2.28
CA PRO A 89 5.33 13.35 1.60
C PRO A 89 4.56 14.31 2.51
N LEU A 90 4.37 13.97 3.78
CA LEU A 90 3.67 14.83 4.75
C LEU A 90 4.50 16.04 5.21
N ALA A 91 5.82 15.98 5.20
CA ALA A 91 6.67 17.06 5.67
C ALA A 91 6.47 18.37 4.87
N ASN A 92 6.24 18.24 3.56
CA ASN A 92 6.14 19.38 2.65
C ASN A 92 4.71 19.94 2.49
N ILE A 93 3.69 19.19 2.90
CA ILE A 93 2.28 19.58 2.73
C ILE A 93 1.60 19.97 4.04
N THR A 94 2.28 19.75 5.15
CA THR A 94 1.71 19.96 6.48
C THR A 94 2.03 21.36 6.99
N PRO A 95 1.02 22.20 7.35
CA PRO A 95 1.24 23.47 8.00
C PRO A 95 2.03 23.32 9.31
N GLU A 96 2.81 24.34 9.70
CA GLU A 96 3.64 24.33 10.91
C GLU A 96 2.90 23.83 12.17
N ALA A 97 1.63 24.27 12.34
CA ALA A 97 0.81 23.81 13.47
C ALA A 97 0.55 22.30 13.47
N GLN A 98 0.60 21.64 12.32
CA GLN A 98 0.44 20.18 12.22
C GLN A 98 1.76 19.43 12.31
N GLN A 99 2.90 20.07 12.11
CA GLN A 99 4.22 19.45 12.28
C GLN A 99 4.44 19.01 13.72
N LEU A 100 3.96 19.80 14.71
CA LEU A 100 4.00 19.40 16.11
C LEU A 100 3.20 18.11 16.35
N MET A 101 2.00 18.02 15.79
CA MET A 101 1.16 16.81 15.89
C MET A 101 1.84 15.57 15.28
N LEU A 102 2.55 15.75 14.16
CA LEU A 102 3.30 14.65 13.53
C LEU A 102 4.46 14.19 14.42
N LYS A 103 5.14 15.12 15.07
CA LYS A 103 6.21 14.79 16.02
C LYS A 103 5.66 14.07 17.25
N GLU A 104 4.59 14.55 17.85
CA GLU A 104 3.91 13.89 18.97
C GLU A 104 3.45 12.48 18.60
N ARG A 105 2.95 12.31 17.36
CA ARG A 105 2.58 11.00 16.82
C ARG A 105 3.80 10.08 16.70
N GLN A 106 4.92 10.57 16.19
CA GLN A 106 6.15 9.80 16.10
C GLN A 106 6.62 9.36 17.48
N GLU A 107 6.71 10.27 18.44
CA GLU A 107 7.09 9.98 19.84
C GLU A 107 6.15 8.95 20.50
N SER A 108 4.85 9.05 20.21
CA SER A 108 3.86 8.09 20.71
C SER A 108 4.07 6.69 20.14
N ILE A 109 4.40 6.59 18.85
CA ILE A 109 4.69 5.30 18.18
C ILE A 109 5.99 4.71 18.74
N GLU A 110 7.05 5.50 18.90
CA GLU A 110 8.33 5.06 19.46
C GLU A 110 8.13 4.50 20.87
N THR A 111 7.42 5.23 21.73
CA THR A 111 7.09 4.77 23.10
C THR A 111 6.26 3.47 23.06
N PHE A 112 5.34 3.33 22.12
CA PHE A 112 4.54 2.11 22.02
C PHE A 112 5.38 0.91 21.56
N LEU A 113 6.32 1.13 20.64
CA LEU A 113 7.25 0.10 20.15
C LEU A 113 8.10 -0.51 21.29
N GLU A 114 8.53 0.30 22.25
CA GLU A 114 9.28 -0.17 23.43
C GLU A 114 8.47 -1.14 24.30
N HIS A 115 7.13 -1.00 24.29
CA HIS A 115 6.24 -1.84 25.08
C HIS A 115 5.79 -3.12 24.35
N CYS A 116 6.02 -3.22 23.04
CA CYS A 116 5.60 -4.39 22.27
C CYS A 116 6.49 -5.61 22.53
N ASP A 117 5.87 -6.79 22.62
CA ASP A 117 6.58 -8.07 22.68
C ASP A 117 7.13 -8.47 21.33
N LEU A 118 6.49 -7.96 20.24
CA LEU A 118 6.84 -8.23 18.87
C LEU A 118 6.41 -7.06 17.97
N VAL A 119 7.17 -6.79 16.93
CA VAL A 119 6.78 -5.92 15.81
C VAL A 119 6.74 -6.76 14.54
N THR A 120 5.64 -6.66 13.78
CA THR A 120 5.55 -7.24 12.43
C THR A 120 5.49 -6.15 11.39
N THR A 121 6.19 -6.34 10.27
CA THR A 121 6.27 -5.38 9.18
C THR A 121 6.37 -6.06 7.82
N THR A 122 6.33 -5.26 6.73
CA THR A 122 6.24 -5.78 5.37
C THR A 122 7.57 -6.00 4.67
N THR A 123 8.61 -5.26 5.07
CA THR A 123 9.90 -5.23 4.36
C THR A 123 11.08 -5.23 5.32
N GLU A 124 12.22 -5.71 4.85
CA GLU A 124 13.44 -5.71 5.64
C GLU A 124 13.95 -4.27 5.89
N THR A 125 13.69 -3.34 4.99
CA THR A 125 14.03 -1.91 5.18
C THR A 125 13.30 -1.34 6.39
N LEU A 126 11.99 -1.59 6.50
CA LEU A 126 11.21 -1.22 7.70
C LEU A 126 11.67 -1.98 8.95
N ALA A 127 11.96 -3.27 8.83
CA ALA A 127 12.42 -4.06 9.96
C ALA A 127 13.72 -3.49 10.56
N LYS A 128 14.64 -3.02 9.71
CA LYS A 128 15.87 -2.34 10.17
C LYS A 128 15.58 -1.05 10.93
N GLU A 129 14.55 -0.30 10.55
CA GLU A 129 14.10 0.89 11.28
C GLU A 129 13.60 0.50 12.67
N TYR A 130 12.67 -0.44 12.74
CA TYR A 130 12.05 -0.86 14.00
C TYR A 130 13.01 -1.56 14.96
N ARG A 131 14.01 -2.30 14.44
CA ARG A 131 15.06 -2.93 15.27
C ARG A 131 15.94 -1.96 16.03
N LYS A 132 15.89 -0.67 15.71
CA LYS A 132 16.56 0.37 16.51
C LYS A 132 15.90 0.58 17.88
N ILE A 133 14.61 0.21 18.00
CA ILE A 133 13.80 0.42 19.20
C ILE A 133 13.39 -0.92 19.82
N ASN A 134 12.97 -1.88 19.02
CA ASN A 134 12.52 -3.19 19.46
C ASN A 134 13.35 -4.31 18.82
N ASN A 135 13.97 -5.17 19.64
CA ASN A 135 14.83 -6.24 19.12
C ASN A 135 14.05 -7.40 18.48
N ASN A 136 12.76 -7.53 18.77
CA ASN A 136 11.92 -8.60 18.26
C ASN A 136 11.06 -8.09 17.08
N VAL A 137 11.63 -8.09 15.87
CA VAL A 137 10.98 -7.62 14.65
C VAL A 137 10.99 -8.71 13.59
N VAL A 138 9.81 -9.06 13.08
CA VAL A 138 9.61 -10.09 12.05
C VAL A 138 9.01 -9.48 10.79
N VAL A 139 9.56 -9.84 9.63
CA VAL A 139 9.01 -9.46 8.34
C VAL A 139 7.96 -10.49 7.91
N LEU A 140 6.73 -10.01 7.74
CA LEU A 140 5.60 -10.75 7.17
C LEU A 140 5.14 -9.98 5.92
N PRO A 141 5.55 -10.38 4.70
CA PRO A 141 5.20 -9.69 3.47
C PRO A 141 3.69 -9.62 3.26
N ASN A 142 3.22 -8.63 2.49
CA ASN A 142 1.84 -8.62 2.03
C ASN A 142 1.58 -9.83 1.12
N CYS A 143 0.37 -10.37 1.22
CA CYS A 143 -0.10 -11.47 0.38
C CYS A 143 -1.37 -11.05 -0.36
N VAL A 144 -1.76 -11.84 -1.34
CA VAL A 144 -3.03 -11.75 -2.05
C VAL A 144 -3.88 -12.96 -1.72
N ASP A 145 -5.20 -12.79 -1.70
CA ASP A 145 -6.15 -13.90 -1.70
C ASP A 145 -6.59 -14.12 -3.16
N PRO A 146 -6.29 -15.26 -3.77
CA PRO A 146 -6.74 -15.52 -5.13
C PRO A 146 -8.27 -15.45 -5.29
N ASP A 147 -9.03 -15.77 -4.24
CA ASP A 147 -10.49 -15.77 -4.27
C ASP A 147 -11.11 -14.36 -4.33
N ASP A 148 -10.32 -13.31 -4.02
CA ASP A 148 -10.75 -11.92 -4.15
C ASP A 148 -10.68 -11.40 -5.59
N TRP A 149 -10.06 -12.14 -6.51
CA TRP A 149 -9.79 -11.69 -7.87
C TRP A 149 -10.55 -12.54 -8.89
N GLU A 150 -11.28 -11.85 -9.75
CA GLU A 150 -11.89 -12.46 -10.90
C GLU A 150 -10.85 -12.82 -11.98
N GLU A 151 -11.27 -13.60 -12.98
CA GLU A 151 -10.43 -13.86 -14.15
C GLU A 151 -9.97 -12.55 -14.82
N PRO A 152 -8.69 -12.46 -15.23
CA PRO A 152 -8.14 -11.24 -15.80
C PRO A 152 -8.91 -10.78 -17.05
N LEU A 153 -9.33 -9.52 -17.04
CA LEU A 153 -9.98 -8.88 -18.16
C LEU A 153 -8.96 -8.12 -19.00
N HIS A 154 -9.05 -8.29 -20.29
CA HIS A 154 -8.09 -7.70 -21.22
C HIS A 154 -8.70 -6.63 -22.10
N ASN A 155 -7.87 -5.65 -22.47
CA ASN A 155 -8.20 -4.65 -23.46
C ASN A 155 -8.21 -5.27 -24.88
N GLU A 156 -9.33 -5.11 -25.59
CA GLU A 156 -9.51 -5.61 -26.96
C GLU A 156 -9.63 -4.45 -27.98
N THR A 157 -9.35 -3.22 -27.55
CA THR A 157 -9.32 -2.05 -28.46
C THR A 157 -7.96 -1.92 -29.15
N ASP A 158 -7.91 -1.10 -30.21
CA ASP A 158 -6.67 -0.79 -30.92
C ASP A 158 -5.74 0.15 -30.16
N LYS A 159 -6.21 0.72 -29.05
CA LYS A 159 -5.41 1.63 -28.22
C LYS A 159 -4.81 0.89 -27.03
N VAL A 160 -3.57 1.23 -26.70
CA VAL A 160 -2.91 0.70 -25.51
C VAL A 160 -3.36 1.50 -24.27
N ARG A 161 -3.93 0.82 -23.29
CA ARG A 161 -4.37 1.42 -22.02
C ARG A 161 -3.24 1.40 -21.01
N ILE A 162 -2.68 2.57 -20.73
CA ILE A 162 -1.57 2.75 -19.79
C ILE A 162 -2.12 3.39 -18.52
N GLY A 163 -1.97 2.73 -17.39
CA GLY A 163 -2.51 3.18 -16.12
C GLY A 163 -1.49 3.53 -15.06
N MET A 164 -1.92 4.35 -14.14
CA MET A 164 -1.28 4.56 -12.83
C MET A 164 -2.32 4.47 -11.73
N THR A 165 -1.99 3.73 -10.66
CA THR A 165 -2.79 3.77 -9.44
C THR A 165 -2.12 4.74 -8.47
N ASN A 166 -2.84 5.79 -8.06
CA ASN A 166 -2.28 6.84 -7.23
C ASN A 166 -3.12 7.10 -5.97
N SER A 167 -2.44 7.36 -4.86
CA SER A 167 -3.05 7.91 -3.66
C SER A 167 -2.39 9.25 -3.34
N ALA A 168 -3.00 10.05 -2.49
CA ALA A 168 -2.45 11.35 -2.09
C ALA A 168 -0.98 11.30 -1.60
N ALA A 169 -0.56 10.19 -1.02
CA ALA A 169 0.82 9.99 -0.56
C ALA A 169 1.86 9.84 -1.70
N PHE A 170 1.44 9.63 -2.94
CA PHE A 170 2.32 9.38 -4.09
C PHE A 170 2.34 10.49 -5.11
N GLU A 171 1.86 11.63 -4.73
CA GLU A 171 1.61 12.80 -5.57
C GLU A 171 2.85 13.30 -6.32
N TYR A 172 4.01 13.21 -5.68
CA TYR A 172 5.27 13.68 -6.24
C TYR A 172 6.10 12.61 -6.94
N ASP A 173 5.69 11.36 -6.83
CA ASP A 173 6.45 10.22 -7.35
C ASP A 173 6.56 10.22 -8.88
N PHE A 174 5.57 10.74 -9.59
CA PHE A 174 5.57 10.77 -11.05
C PHE A 174 6.25 12.01 -11.66
N LEU A 175 6.68 12.98 -10.85
CA LEU A 175 7.16 14.27 -11.37
C LEU A 175 8.37 14.12 -12.30
N HIS A 176 9.25 13.16 -12.04
CA HIS A 176 10.43 12.91 -12.89
C HIS A 176 10.07 12.39 -14.29
N ILE A 177 8.91 11.73 -14.46
CA ILE A 177 8.39 11.28 -15.76
C ILE A 177 7.20 12.12 -16.26
N LYS A 178 6.90 13.25 -15.63
CA LYS A 178 5.73 14.10 -15.97
C LYS A 178 5.70 14.52 -17.43
N SER A 179 6.86 14.85 -18.01
CA SER A 179 6.97 15.23 -19.42
C SER A 179 6.64 14.06 -20.36
N LEU A 180 7.05 12.85 -19.99
CA LEU A 180 6.75 11.63 -20.73
C LEU A 180 5.24 11.30 -20.67
N ILE A 181 4.66 11.35 -19.47
CA ILE A 181 3.21 11.16 -19.30
C ILE A 181 2.42 12.16 -20.14
N LYS A 182 2.87 13.43 -20.21
CA LYS A 182 2.24 14.44 -21.07
C LYS A 182 2.35 14.11 -22.56
N LYS A 183 3.46 13.51 -23.02
CA LYS A 183 3.61 13.01 -24.40
C LYS A 183 2.64 11.86 -24.67
N LEU A 184 2.56 10.88 -23.77
CA LEU A 184 1.64 9.73 -23.87
C LEU A 184 0.18 10.16 -23.96
N GLY A 185 -0.27 11.11 -23.15
CA GLY A 185 -1.63 11.63 -23.17
C GLY A 185 -2.04 12.33 -24.47
N LYS A 186 -1.08 12.67 -25.37
CA LYS A 186 -1.32 13.26 -26.69
C LYS A 186 -1.38 12.23 -27.82
N ARG A 187 -0.94 10.99 -27.56
CA ARG A 187 -0.93 9.92 -28.57
C ARG A 187 -2.36 9.49 -28.91
N LYS A 188 -2.57 9.11 -30.16
CA LYS A 188 -3.88 8.60 -30.62
C LYS A 188 -4.05 7.11 -30.36
N ASP A 189 -2.94 6.40 -30.28
CA ASP A 189 -2.84 4.94 -30.03
C ASP A 189 -2.72 4.58 -28.54
N VAL A 190 -2.79 5.58 -27.64
CA VAL A 190 -2.70 5.41 -26.19
C VAL A 190 -3.91 6.03 -25.49
N GLU A 191 -4.43 5.33 -24.50
CA GLU A 191 -5.36 5.85 -23.50
C GLU A 191 -4.68 5.84 -22.13
N PHE A 192 -4.46 7.03 -21.55
CA PHE A 192 -3.91 7.12 -20.20
C PHE A 192 -5.03 7.07 -19.17
N VAL A 193 -4.94 6.14 -18.24
CA VAL A 193 -5.96 5.87 -17.21
C VAL A 193 -5.37 6.20 -15.83
N LEU A 194 -6.09 6.99 -15.05
CA LEU A 194 -5.71 7.29 -13.67
C LEU A 194 -6.71 6.67 -12.71
N PHE A 195 -6.23 5.92 -11.72
CA PHE A 195 -7.05 5.32 -10.69
C PHE A 195 -6.63 5.78 -9.30
N GLY A 196 -7.59 6.18 -8.46
CA GLY A 196 -7.43 6.37 -7.03
C GLY A 196 -7.22 7.81 -6.55
N LEU A 197 -7.07 8.81 -7.42
CA LEU A 197 -7.18 10.22 -7.02
C LEU A 197 -8.62 10.53 -6.62
N GLY A 198 -8.80 11.13 -5.46
CA GLY A 198 -10.12 11.42 -4.92
C GLY A 198 -11.06 12.14 -5.88
N ASP A 199 -12.35 11.84 -5.78
CA ASP A 199 -13.42 12.45 -6.55
C ASP A 199 -13.35 13.99 -6.48
N ALA A 200 -13.64 14.66 -7.59
CA ALA A 200 -13.77 16.12 -7.68
C ALA A 200 -14.74 16.73 -6.64
N ARG A 201 -15.68 15.94 -6.11
CA ARG A 201 -16.62 16.32 -5.05
C ARG A 201 -15.93 16.49 -3.70
N HIS A 202 -15.04 15.58 -3.31
CA HIS A 202 -14.20 15.69 -2.11
C HIS A 202 -13.18 16.83 -2.20
N ARG A 203 -12.87 17.26 -3.43
CA ARG A 203 -12.00 18.42 -3.70
C ARG A 203 -12.60 19.75 -3.24
N LYS A 204 -13.94 19.87 -3.22
CA LYS A 204 -14.63 21.14 -2.83
C LYS A 204 -14.72 21.36 -1.32
N GLU A 205 -14.67 20.28 -0.54
CA GLU A 205 -14.88 20.34 0.91
C GLU A 205 -13.61 20.66 1.70
N ASN A 206 -12.43 20.52 1.12
CA ASN A 206 -11.14 20.72 1.81
C ASN A 206 -10.27 21.79 1.11
N LEU A 207 -10.62 23.06 1.28
CA LEU A 207 -10.04 24.22 0.57
C LEU A 207 -8.51 24.37 0.68
N ASN A 208 -7.88 23.88 1.76
CA ASN A 208 -6.42 23.99 1.93
C ASN A 208 -5.66 22.91 1.18
N ILE A 209 -6.16 21.68 1.21
CA ILE A 209 -5.64 20.56 0.39
C ILE A 209 -5.83 20.89 -1.09
N ASN A 210 -6.95 21.48 -1.48
CA ASN A 210 -7.26 21.85 -2.86
C ASN A 210 -6.27 22.85 -3.50
N LYS A 211 -5.60 23.70 -2.73
CA LYS A 211 -4.60 24.62 -3.30
C LYS A 211 -3.32 23.90 -3.69
N LEU A 212 -2.85 22.96 -2.87
CA LEU A 212 -1.66 22.15 -3.12
C LEU A 212 -1.84 21.23 -4.32
N PHE A 213 -2.99 20.56 -4.41
CA PHE A 213 -3.29 19.56 -5.43
C PHE A 213 -3.93 20.12 -6.70
N LYS A 214 -4.28 21.41 -6.72
CA LYS A 214 -4.96 22.05 -7.86
C LYS A 214 -4.15 21.94 -9.17
N ALA A 215 -2.85 22.10 -9.10
CA ALA A 215 -1.96 22.03 -10.27
C ALA A 215 -1.84 20.58 -10.79
N GLU A 216 -1.86 19.60 -9.89
CA GLU A 216 -1.81 18.18 -10.23
C GLU A 216 -3.12 17.73 -10.87
N TYR A 217 -4.26 18.05 -10.27
CA TYR A 217 -5.56 17.76 -10.87
C TYR A 217 -5.71 18.38 -12.27
N ALA A 218 -5.29 19.64 -12.44
CA ALA A 218 -5.30 20.29 -13.74
C ALA A 218 -4.36 19.62 -14.76
N PHE A 219 -3.31 18.96 -14.31
CA PHE A 219 -2.44 18.15 -15.15
C PHE A 219 -3.15 16.87 -15.57
N TRP A 220 -3.72 16.12 -14.63
CA TRP A 220 -4.39 14.84 -14.90
C TRP A 220 -5.63 15.01 -15.75
N ASP A 221 -6.43 16.06 -15.54
CA ASP A 221 -7.60 16.38 -16.37
C ASP A 221 -7.24 16.59 -17.85
N LYS A 222 -5.98 16.99 -18.14
CA LYS A 222 -5.49 17.16 -19.52
C LYS A 222 -4.89 15.90 -20.13
N VAL A 223 -4.41 14.99 -19.31
CA VAL A 223 -3.62 13.83 -19.72
C VAL A 223 -4.43 12.55 -19.66
N ALA A 224 -5.12 12.30 -18.57
CA ALA A 224 -5.94 11.11 -18.38
C ALA A 224 -7.19 11.17 -19.28
N LYS A 225 -7.40 10.11 -20.05
CA LYS A 225 -8.63 9.91 -20.85
C LYS A 225 -9.73 9.31 -20.02
N GLU A 226 -9.36 8.54 -19.03
CA GLU A 226 -10.25 7.95 -18.05
C GLU A 226 -9.69 8.22 -16.64
N HIS A 227 -10.57 8.61 -15.75
CA HIS A 227 -10.25 8.83 -14.36
C HIS A 227 -11.22 8.03 -13.49
N GLN A 228 -10.74 6.93 -12.93
CA GLN A 228 -11.47 6.14 -11.97
C GLN A 228 -11.18 6.68 -10.56
N PRO A 229 -12.18 7.24 -9.88
CA PRO A 229 -12.03 7.73 -8.50
C PRO A 229 -11.66 6.61 -7.52
N TRP A 230 -11.19 7.00 -6.33
CA TRP A 230 -11.01 6.05 -5.24
C TRP A 230 -12.30 5.29 -4.92
N VAL A 231 -12.18 3.99 -4.69
CA VAL A 231 -13.27 3.09 -4.32
C VAL A 231 -12.99 2.43 -2.97
N HIS A 232 -14.01 1.83 -2.38
CA HIS A 232 -13.83 1.04 -1.18
C HIS A 232 -12.96 -0.19 -1.46
N ILE A 233 -12.24 -0.69 -0.44
CA ILE A 233 -11.30 -1.81 -0.62
C ILE A 233 -11.97 -3.06 -1.20
N TYR A 234 -13.21 -3.33 -0.86
CA TYR A 234 -13.93 -4.49 -1.39
C TYR A 234 -14.36 -4.36 -2.86
N ASP A 235 -14.37 -3.14 -3.40
CA ASP A 235 -14.65 -2.87 -4.81
C ASP A 235 -13.35 -2.68 -5.62
N TYR A 236 -12.19 -2.65 -4.92
CA TYR A 236 -10.92 -2.27 -5.53
C TYR A 236 -10.43 -3.28 -6.57
N MET A 237 -10.46 -4.57 -6.23
CA MET A 237 -9.95 -5.64 -7.08
C MET A 237 -10.76 -5.72 -8.38
N GLU A 238 -12.09 -5.77 -8.27
CA GLU A 238 -13.00 -5.74 -9.42
C GLU A 238 -12.80 -4.47 -10.25
N THR A 239 -12.72 -3.31 -9.59
CA THR A 239 -12.52 -2.04 -10.30
C THR A 239 -11.21 -2.03 -11.08
N LEU A 240 -10.09 -2.48 -10.46
CA LEU A 240 -8.79 -2.53 -11.14
C LEU A 240 -8.83 -3.46 -12.36
N ASN A 241 -9.45 -4.62 -12.23
CA ASN A 241 -9.61 -5.58 -13.31
C ASN A 241 -10.46 -5.01 -14.46
N ASN A 242 -11.55 -4.30 -14.13
CA ASN A 242 -12.44 -3.65 -15.09
C ASN A 242 -11.79 -2.48 -15.86
N LEU A 243 -10.69 -1.91 -15.38
CA LEU A 243 -9.93 -0.91 -16.12
C LEU A 243 -9.22 -1.51 -17.35
N LYS A 244 -9.02 -2.81 -17.40
CA LYS A 244 -8.41 -3.54 -18.54
C LYS A 244 -7.12 -2.88 -19.02
N LEU A 245 -6.22 -2.58 -18.08
CA LEU A 245 -4.95 -1.93 -18.39
C LEU A 245 -4.03 -2.87 -19.17
N ASP A 246 -3.33 -2.33 -20.16
CA ASP A 246 -2.27 -3.05 -20.88
C ASP A 246 -0.91 -2.90 -20.22
N ILE A 247 -0.69 -1.81 -19.50
CA ILE A 247 0.57 -1.50 -18.81
C ILE A 247 0.25 -0.69 -17.55
N MET A 248 0.88 -1.02 -16.43
CA MET A 248 0.85 -0.17 -15.23
C MET A 248 2.21 0.47 -14.98
N LEU A 249 2.23 1.79 -14.85
CA LEU A 249 3.42 2.54 -14.48
C LEU A 249 3.49 2.71 -12.97
N ILE A 250 4.66 2.39 -12.40
CA ILE A 250 4.95 2.56 -10.97
C ILE A 250 6.19 3.44 -10.81
N PRO A 251 6.09 4.75 -11.13
CA PRO A 251 7.16 5.68 -10.86
C PRO A 251 7.29 5.91 -9.35
N ARG A 252 8.50 5.91 -8.87
CA ARG A 252 8.82 6.18 -7.47
C ARG A 252 10.02 7.12 -7.39
N LYS A 253 9.93 8.13 -6.55
CA LYS A 253 11.10 8.94 -6.21
C LYS A 253 11.99 8.13 -5.28
N ASP A 254 13.32 8.16 -5.53
CA ASP A 254 14.27 7.57 -4.59
C ASP A 254 14.36 8.44 -3.33
N ASN A 255 13.72 7.97 -2.26
CA ASN A 255 13.77 8.53 -0.93
C ASN A 255 13.49 7.43 0.11
N TYR A 256 13.77 7.74 1.38
CA TYR A 256 13.62 6.75 2.45
C TYR A 256 12.18 6.24 2.59
N PHE A 257 11.18 7.12 2.48
CA PHE A 257 9.77 6.75 2.52
C PHE A 257 9.42 5.69 1.46
N ASN A 258 9.87 5.87 0.21
CA ASN A 258 9.60 4.92 -0.87
C ASN A 258 10.42 3.62 -0.75
N ARG A 259 11.62 3.67 -0.16
CA ARG A 259 12.41 2.47 0.16
C ARG A 259 11.75 1.60 1.23
N CYS A 260 10.93 2.19 2.11
CA CYS A 260 10.15 1.48 3.12
C CYS A 260 8.89 0.82 2.58
N LYS A 261 8.42 1.17 1.37
CA LYS A 261 7.20 0.61 0.79
C LYS A 261 7.34 -0.86 0.42
N SER A 262 6.23 -1.57 0.41
CA SER A 262 6.12 -2.93 -0.10
C SER A 262 5.79 -2.96 -1.60
N ASN A 263 5.88 -4.15 -2.17
CA ASN A 263 5.62 -4.44 -3.59
C ASN A 263 4.12 -4.54 -3.97
N VAL A 264 3.22 -4.10 -3.11
CA VAL A 264 1.77 -4.29 -3.24
C VAL A 264 1.21 -3.93 -4.63
N LYS A 265 1.68 -2.84 -5.25
CA LYS A 265 1.22 -2.46 -6.60
C LYS A 265 1.61 -3.46 -7.68
N PHE A 266 2.74 -4.15 -7.53
CA PHE A 266 3.12 -5.25 -8.39
C PHE A 266 2.21 -6.46 -8.16
N LEU A 267 1.92 -6.81 -6.91
CA LEU A 267 1.01 -7.91 -6.59
C LEU A 267 -0.38 -7.68 -7.20
N GLU A 268 -0.96 -6.51 -6.98
CA GLU A 268 -2.29 -6.11 -7.48
C GLU A 268 -2.35 -6.14 -9.02
N ALA A 269 -1.38 -5.52 -9.70
CA ALA A 269 -1.31 -5.51 -11.17
C ALA A 269 -1.17 -6.93 -11.74
N SER A 270 -0.33 -7.75 -11.10
CA SER A 270 -0.08 -9.13 -11.53
C SER A 270 -1.33 -10.00 -11.45
N MET A 271 -2.17 -9.81 -10.42
CA MET A 271 -3.45 -10.56 -10.31
C MET A 271 -4.40 -10.28 -11.48
N CYS A 272 -4.31 -9.10 -12.10
CA CYS A 272 -5.04 -8.73 -13.31
C CYS A 272 -4.27 -9.01 -14.61
N GLU A 273 -3.14 -9.72 -14.58
CA GLU A 273 -2.23 -9.93 -15.72
C GLU A 273 -1.77 -8.63 -16.38
N ILE A 274 -1.64 -7.54 -15.61
CA ILE A 274 -1.17 -6.26 -16.09
C ILE A 274 0.36 -6.19 -15.89
N PRO A 275 1.17 -6.15 -16.95
CA PRO A 275 2.61 -5.98 -16.83
C PRO A 275 2.96 -4.61 -16.24
N VAL A 276 3.93 -4.58 -15.34
CA VAL A 276 4.37 -3.35 -14.70
C VAL A 276 5.68 -2.83 -15.28
N ILE A 277 5.81 -1.51 -15.31
CA ILE A 277 7.10 -0.82 -15.45
C ILE A 277 7.33 -0.06 -14.15
N ALA A 278 8.34 -0.45 -13.39
CA ALA A 278 8.60 0.11 -12.06
C ALA A 278 9.96 0.81 -11.99
N GLN A 279 10.04 1.89 -11.21
CA GLN A 279 11.27 2.60 -10.93
C GLN A 279 12.22 1.73 -10.11
N SER A 280 13.46 1.62 -10.54
CA SER A 280 14.55 0.93 -9.86
C SER A 280 15.47 1.91 -9.15
N PHE A 281 15.78 1.62 -7.91
CA PHE A 281 16.82 2.23 -7.09
C PHE A 281 17.22 1.25 -5.97
N ASP A 282 18.32 1.50 -5.28
CA ASP A 282 18.80 0.59 -4.23
C ASP A 282 17.78 0.45 -3.09
N ASN A 283 17.46 -0.78 -2.73
CA ASN A 283 16.41 -1.16 -1.79
C ASN A 283 15.01 -0.68 -2.23
N ALA A 284 14.75 -0.64 -3.54
CA ALA A 284 13.42 -0.37 -4.07
C ALA A 284 12.46 -1.52 -3.72
N PRO A 285 11.16 -1.24 -3.54
CA PRO A 285 10.18 -2.29 -3.20
C PRO A 285 9.92 -3.30 -4.33
N TYR A 286 10.51 -3.09 -5.52
CA TYR A 286 10.27 -3.89 -6.73
C TYR A 286 11.48 -4.63 -7.25
N GLU A 287 12.57 -4.79 -6.44
CA GLU A 287 13.82 -5.44 -6.86
C GLU A 287 13.64 -6.90 -7.31
N GLU A 288 12.57 -7.56 -6.90
CA GLU A 288 12.23 -8.93 -7.32
C GLU A 288 11.75 -9.06 -8.77
N ILE A 289 11.39 -7.92 -9.42
CA ILE A 289 10.88 -7.94 -10.79
C ILE A 289 12.01 -8.26 -11.76
N THR A 290 11.94 -9.45 -12.35
CA THR A 290 12.82 -9.89 -13.41
C THR A 290 12.27 -9.52 -14.80
N PRO A 291 13.11 -9.57 -15.86
CA PRO A 291 12.64 -9.30 -17.23
C PRO A 291 11.51 -10.20 -17.72
N ASP A 292 11.27 -11.35 -17.07
CA ASP A 292 10.21 -12.30 -17.43
C ASP A 292 8.85 -11.95 -16.83
N ILE A 293 8.81 -11.11 -15.78
CA ILE A 293 7.59 -10.77 -15.02
C ILE A 293 7.29 -9.26 -14.98
N GLY A 294 8.12 -8.44 -15.63
CA GLY A 294 7.93 -6.99 -15.68
C GLY A 294 9.16 -6.26 -16.20
N ARG A 295 9.21 -4.97 -15.95
CA ARG A 295 10.35 -4.12 -16.33
C ARG A 295 10.77 -3.22 -15.19
N LEU A 296 12.07 -3.16 -14.94
CA LEU A 296 12.70 -2.19 -14.04
C LEU A 296 13.44 -1.13 -14.86
N VAL A 297 13.25 0.13 -14.52
CA VAL A 297 13.82 1.28 -15.22
C VAL A 297 14.52 2.22 -14.25
N LYS A 298 15.66 2.78 -14.65
CA LYS A 298 16.51 3.62 -13.79
C LYS A 298 16.33 5.11 -14.07
N ASP A 299 16.21 5.50 -15.32
CA ASP A 299 16.18 6.88 -15.75
C ASP A 299 15.07 7.17 -16.81
N ASN A 300 14.96 8.43 -17.20
CA ASN A 300 13.92 8.86 -18.14
C ASN A 300 14.05 8.27 -19.55
N LYS A 301 15.26 7.90 -19.97
CA LYS A 301 15.48 7.25 -21.27
C LYS A 301 15.01 5.81 -21.24
N ASP A 302 15.30 5.13 -20.14
CA ASP A 302 14.80 3.77 -19.90
C ASP A 302 13.27 3.74 -19.86
N TRP A 303 12.65 4.72 -19.18
CA TRP A 303 11.19 4.86 -19.16
C TRP A 303 10.61 4.97 -20.58
N GLU A 304 11.12 5.91 -21.40
CA GLU A 304 10.60 6.14 -22.76
C GLU A 304 10.77 4.90 -23.65
N LYS A 305 11.97 4.29 -23.62
CA LYS A 305 12.29 3.09 -24.38
C LYS A 305 11.40 1.90 -23.99
N THR A 306 11.26 1.65 -22.70
CA THR A 306 10.51 0.50 -22.18
C THR A 306 9.01 0.64 -22.39
N ILE A 307 8.47 1.85 -22.24
CA ILE A 307 7.06 2.09 -22.56
C ILE A 307 6.81 1.85 -24.05
N GLU A 308 7.70 2.32 -24.93
CA GLU A 308 7.53 2.14 -26.38
C GLU A 308 7.64 0.66 -26.77
N GLU A 309 8.57 -0.11 -26.18
CA GLU A 309 8.67 -1.57 -26.35
C GLU A 309 7.32 -2.24 -26.05
N LEU A 310 6.73 -1.93 -24.90
CA LEU A 310 5.47 -2.55 -24.49
C LEU A 310 4.26 -2.01 -25.25
N ILE A 311 4.27 -0.80 -25.78
CA ILE A 311 3.20 -0.29 -26.65
C ILE A 311 3.18 -1.10 -27.95
N GLN A 312 4.33 -1.39 -28.54
CA GLN A 312 4.45 -2.03 -29.84
C GLN A 312 4.21 -3.53 -29.81
N ASP A 313 4.46 -4.20 -28.68
CA ASP A 313 4.38 -5.66 -28.59
C ASP A 313 3.26 -6.14 -27.65
N LYS A 314 2.08 -6.41 -28.24
CA LYS A 314 0.92 -6.96 -27.52
C LYS A 314 1.21 -8.35 -26.96
N GLN A 315 1.97 -9.17 -27.66
CA GLN A 315 2.26 -10.56 -27.21
C GLN A 315 3.17 -10.53 -25.99
N LEU A 316 4.20 -9.68 -26.02
CA LEU A 316 5.08 -9.48 -24.89
C LEU A 316 4.31 -9.01 -23.64
N ARG A 317 3.39 -8.02 -23.79
CA ARG A 317 2.55 -7.57 -22.67
C ARG A 317 1.77 -8.72 -22.05
N ARG A 318 1.11 -9.54 -22.86
CA ARG A 318 0.33 -10.70 -22.40
C ARG A 318 1.20 -11.73 -21.69
N GLN A 319 2.38 -12.03 -22.25
CA GLN A 319 3.28 -12.98 -21.64
C GLN A 319 3.82 -12.50 -20.29
N LEU A 320 4.24 -11.24 -20.19
CA LEU A 320 4.70 -10.64 -18.94
C LEU A 320 3.62 -10.65 -17.86
N GLY A 321 2.39 -10.25 -18.20
CA GLY A 321 1.27 -10.24 -17.27
C GLY A 321 0.96 -11.63 -16.74
N LYS A 322 0.89 -12.63 -17.63
CA LYS A 322 0.66 -14.04 -17.26
C LYS A 322 1.76 -14.57 -16.34
N ASN A 323 3.01 -14.37 -16.71
CA ASN A 323 4.16 -14.82 -15.90
C ASN A 323 4.17 -14.15 -14.53
N ALA A 324 3.84 -12.85 -14.47
CA ALA A 324 3.74 -12.10 -13.21
C ALA A 324 2.64 -12.66 -12.31
N ARG A 325 1.47 -13.00 -12.85
CA ARG A 325 0.38 -13.63 -12.09
C ARG A 325 0.81 -15.00 -11.54
N GLU A 326 1.42 -15.85 -12.36
CA GLU A 326 1.95 -17.14 -11.94
C GLU A 326 2.99 -16.98 -10.82
N TYR A 327 3.88 -16.00 -10.94
CA TYR A 327 4.87 -15.68 -9.91
C TYR A 327 4.22 -15.26 -8.60
N VAL A 328 3.22 -14.37 -8.65
CA VAL A 328 2.52 -13.87 -7.46
C VAL A 328 1.72 -14.97 -6.78
N LEU A 329 0.96 -15.77 -7.52
CA LEU A 329 0.23 -16.91 -6.98
C LEU A 329 1.15 -17.94 -6.30
N LYS A 330 2.33 -18.17 -6.86
CA LYS A 330 3.31 -19.07 -6.27
C LYS A 330 3.92 -18.54 -4.96
N ASN A 331 4.21 -17.24 -4.90
CA ASN A 331 5.04 -16.66 -3.83
C ASN A 331 4.27 -15.86 -2.78
N TYR A 332 3.04 -15.41 -3.08
CA TYR A 332 2.28 -14.47 -2.27
C TYR A 332 0.81 -14.87 -2.03
N ASP A 333 0.40 -16.08 -2.42
CA ASP A 333 -0.92 -16.61 -2.09
C ASP A 333 -1.06 -16.78 -0.58
N ILE A 334 -2.05 -16.10 0.01
CA ILE A 334 -2.29 -16.12 1.47
C ILE A 334 -2.59 -17.53 1.97
N ASN A 335 -3.24 -18.39 1.14
CA ASN A 335 -3.54 -19.76 1.51
C ASN A 335 -2.29 -20.57 1.86
N ASN A 336 -1.17 -20.25 1.20
CA ASN A 336 0.13 -20.88 1.43
C ASN A 336 0.95 -20.19 2.53
N HIS A 337 0.57 -18.98 2.95
CA HIS A 337 1.42 -18.16 3.82
C HIS A 337 0.76 -17.72 5.14
N ALA A 338 -0.56 -17.85 5.28
CA ALA A 338 -1.28 -17.39 6.47
C ALA A 338 -0.71 -17.98 7.78
N HIS A 339 -0.30 -19.26 7.77
CA HIS A 339 0.30 -19.92 8.93
C HIS A 339 1.50 -19.15 9.51
N LYS A 340 2.24 -18.39 8.71
CA LYS A 340 3.39 -17.60 9.18
C LYS A 340 3.02 -16.59 10.26
N TRP A 341 1.80 -16.03 10.22
CA TRP A 341 1.29 -15.13 11.27
C TRP A 341 1.03 -15.90 12.56
N ALA A 342 0.32 -17.03 12.48
CA ALA A 342 0.05 -17.88 13.64
C ALA A 342 1.36 -18.37 14.28
N ASP A 343 2.27 -18.93 13.50
CA ASP A 343 3.58 -19.41 13.97
C ASP A 343 4.39 -18.31 14.63
N THR A 344 4.33 -17.09 14.08
CA THR A 344 5.04 -15.94 14.63
C THR A 344 4.48 -15.54 15.98
N TYR A 345 3.16 -15.54 16.13
CA TYR A 345 2.54 -15.17 17.42
C TYR A 345 2.66 -16.29 18.48
N GLN A 346 2.62 -17.56 18.07
CA GLN A 346 2.83 -18.69 18.98
C GLN A 346 4.22 -18.66 19.63
N LYS A 347 5.26 -18.20 18.94
CA LYS A 347 6.60 -18.07 19.47
C LYS A 347 6.71 -17.10 20.66
N LEU A 348 5.72 -16.26 20.90
CA LEU A 348 5.67 -15.36 22.06
C LEU A 348 5.41 -16.09 23.39
N PHE A 349 5.07 -17.39 23.35
CA PHE A 349 4.76 -18.20 24.52
C PHE A 349 5.78 -19.29 24.80
N ILE A 350 6.82 -19.38 24.00
CA ILE A 350 7.94 -20.31 24.15
C ILE A 350 9.16 -19.57 24.72
#